data_b5cb09d429407437296222f2294f202e
#
_entry.id   b5cb09d429407437296222f2294f202e
#
_cell.length_a   1.000
_cell.length_b   1.000
_cell.length_c   1.000
_cell.angle_alpha   90.00
_cell.angle_beta   90.00
_cell.angle_gamma   90.00
#
_symmetry.space_group_name_H-M   'P 1'
#
loop_
_entity.id
_entity.type
_entity.pdbx_description
1 polymer ?
#
loop_
_entity_poly.entity_id
_entity_poly.type
_entity_poly.pdbx_seq_one_letter_code
_entity_poly.pdbx_strand_id
1 'polypeptide(L)'
;NVGELISGIKKILKDGGFDIAPLKGLIEDVVDEEKIRNSDRELYVVTYSLSDRQPLIANVKEAPEGTIGDMLMASAYLIGFRQEKLGGKYYMDGGGINNVPVDVLIDKGYKDIIVLRIYGYGIDTEKKLEVPGDVNLYHVAPRQDLGGILEFDRKRARRNMLLGYFDGRRMLYGLAGRIYYIDAPEGEPYYFDKMMSEIPCLMTYLDP
;
A
#
# COMPACT_ATOMS: atom_id res chain seq x y z
N ASN A 1 3.57 21.47 4.80
CA ASN A 1 4.80 22.24 4.62
C ASN A 1 5.99 21.34 4.98
N VAL A 2 6.88 21.07 4.01
CA VAL A 2 8.03 20.15 4.20
C VAL A 2 8.90 20.59 5.39
N GLY A 3 9.03 21.89 5.63
CA GLY A 3 9.79 22.44 6.75
C GLY A 3 9.19 22.11 8.13
N GLU A 4 7.88 22.10 8.25
CA GLU A 4 7.18 21.74 9.49
C GLU A 4 7.30 20.23 9.77
N LEU A 5 7.23 19.41 8.71
CA LEU A 5 7.44 17.97 8.80
C LEU A 5 8.87 17.66 9.29
N ILE A 6 9.89 18.28 8.68
CA ILE A 6 11.29 18.11 9.08
C ILE A 6 11.53 18.59 10.53
N SER A 7 10.93 19.70 10.93
CA SER A 7 11.06 20.20 12.31
C SER A 7 10.36 19.30 13.32
N GLY A 8 9.21 18.75 12.96
CA GLY A 8 8.49 17.75 13.76
C GLY A 8 9.29 16.47 13.93
N ILE A 9 9.85 15.93 12.86
CA ILE A 9 10.71 14.73 12.89
C ILE A 9 11.95 14.99 13.75
N LYS A 10 12.62 16.16 13.62
CA LYS A 10 13.77 16.51 14.46
C LYS A 10 13.44 16.55 15.95
N LYS A 11 12.26 17.08 16.32
CA LYS A 11 11.80 17.11 17.71
C LYS A 11 11.56 15.70 18.24
N ILE A 12 10.88 14.85 17.47
CA ILE A 12 10.59 13.45 17.82
C ILE A 12 11.87 12.64 17.98
N LEU A 13 12.84 12.81 17.08
CA LEU A 13 14.16 12.15 17.20
C LEU A 13 14.91 12.60 18.45
N LYS A 14 14.77 13.88 18.85
CA LYS A 14 15.37 14.40 20.09
C LYS A 14 14.73 13.78 21.34
N ASP A 15 13.45 13.40 21.26
CA ASP A 15 12.70 12.75 22.34
C ASP A 15 12.80 11.19 22.29
N GLY A 16 13.73 10.65 21.48
CA GLY A 16 14.01 9.22 21.37
C GLY A 16 13.18 8.46 20.33
N GLY A 17 12.38 9.16 19.53
CA GLY A 17 11.53 8.59 18.48
C GLY A 17 10.12 8.20 18.94
N PHE A 18 9.27 7.86 17.97
CA PHE A 18 7.91 7.36 18.24
C PHE A 18 7.97 6.00 18.94
N ASP A 19 7.09 5.80 19.90
CA ASP A 19 6.91 4.52 20.56
C ASP A 19 6.36 3.47 19.58
N ILE A 20 7.01 2.33 19.48
CA ILE A 20 6.65 1.22 18.60
C ILE A 20 5.82 0.15 19.31
N ALA A 21 5.64 0.23 20.63
CA ALA A 21 4.92 -0.78 21.40
C ALA A 21 3.49 -1.04 20.88
N PRO A 22 2.71 -0.02 20.47
CA PRO A 22 1.39 -0.29 19.90
C PRO A 22 1.42 -1.06 18.58
N LEU A 23 2.42 -0.82 17.71
CA LEU A 23 2.58 -1.56 16.46
C LEU A 23 3.04 -2.99 16.72
N LYS A 24 3.94 -3.19 17.65
CA LYS A 24 4.39 -4.51 18.12
C LYS A 24 3.22 -5.34 18.63
N GLY A 25 2.40 -4.77 19.54
CA GLY A 25 1.21 -5.43 20.05
C GLY A 25 0.21 -5.79 18.94
N LEU A 26 0.00 -4.90 17.96
CA LEU A 26 -0.85 -5.21 16.83
C LEU A 26 -0.31 -6.37 15.99
N ILE A 27 0.98 -6.42 15.73
CA ILE A 27 1.62 -7.53 14.99
C ILE A 27 1.44 -8.83 15.77
N GLU A 28 1.69 -8.84 17.06
CA GLU A 28 1.51 -10.01 17.94
C GLU A 28 0.06 -10.51 17.96
N ASP A 29 -0.92 -9.58 17.94
CA ASP A 29 -2.34 -9.91 17.96
C ASP A 29 -2.85 -10.50 16.63
N VAL A 30 -2.29 -10.08 15.49
CA VAL A 30 -2.82 -10.46 14.15
C VAL A 30 -1.98 -11.51 13.43
N VAL A 31 -0.71 -11.68 13.80
CA VAL A 31 0.21 -12.61 13.15
C VAL A 31 0.10 -13.99 13.78
N ASP A 32 -0.42 -14.93 13.00
CA ASP A 32 -0.42 -16.34 13.34
C ASP A 32 0.72 -17.03 12.55
N GLU A 33 1.86 -17.15 13.21
CA GLU A 33 3.08 -17.68 12.58
C GLU A 33 2.88 -19.11 12.06
N GLU A 34 2.14 -19.95 12.78
CA GLU A 34 1.87 -21.31 12.38
C GLU A 34 1.06 -21.37 11.08
N LYS A 35 0.02 -20.53 10.97
CA LYS A 35 -0.77 -20.43 9.72
C LYS A 35 0.06 -19.90 8.55
N ILE A 36 0.94 -18.91 8.78
CA ILE A 36 1.80 -18.39 7.72
C ILE A 36 2.74 -19.48 7.22
N ARG A 37 3.37 -20.23 8.12
CA ARG A 37 4.31 -21.29 7.74
C ARG A 37 3.65 -22.45 7.01
N ASN A 38 2.45 -22.82 7.42
CA ASN A 38 1.67 -23.90 6.83
C ASN A 38 0.89 -23.49 5.56
N SER A 39 0.89 -22.21 5.20
CA SER A 39 0.23 -21.72 3.97
C SER A 39 0.98 -22.16 2.72
N ASP A 40 0.27 -22.47 1.64
CA ASP A 40 0.88 -22.67 0.31
C ASP A 40 1.40 -21.37 -0.32
N ARG A 41 1.06 -20.23 0.27
CA ARG A 41 1.46 -18.89 -0.22
C ARG A 41 2.83 -18.51 0.32
N GLU A 42 3.60 -17.81 -0.49
CA GLU A 42 4.84 -17.16 -0.07
C GLU A 42 4.55 -15.74 0.44
N LEU A 43 5.32 -15.28 1.41
CA LEU A 43 5.26 -13.92 1.93
C LEU A 43 6.68 -13.34 1.97
N TYR A 44 6.91 -12.31 1.18
CA TYR A 44 8.18 -11.60 1.14
C TYR A 44 8.07 -10.26 1.83
N VAL A 45 9.11 -9.89 2.56
CA VAL A 45 9.28 -8.55 3.13
C VAL A 45 10.56 -7.93 2.61
N VAL A 46 10.51 -6.61 2.43
CA VAL A 46 11.68 -5.80 2.07
C VAL A 46 12.00 -4.89 3.25
N THR A 47 13.26 -4.90 3.68
CA THR A 47 13.79 -4.04 4.71
C THR A 47 15.23 -3.69 4.42
N TYR A 48 15.81 -2.79 5.19
CA TYR A 48 17.23 -2.48 5.12
C TYR A 48 17.89 -2.77 6.47
N SER A 49 18.86 -3.68 6.49
CA SER A 49 19.67 -3.91 7.68
C SER A 49 20.65 -2.77 7.85
N LEU A 50 20.42 -1.93 8.87
CA LEU A 50 21.36 -0.88 9.27
C LEU A 50 22.65 -1.46 9.82
N SER A 51 22.56 -2.61 10.49
CA SER A 51 23.71 -3.31 11.07
C SER A 51 24.63 -3.89 9.99
N ASP A 52 24.07 -4.51 8.95
CA ASP A 52 24.82 -5.12 7.86
C ASP A 52 25.03 -4.16 6.66
N ARG A 53 24.36 -3.00 6.67
CA ARG A 53 24.39 -1.96 5.62
C ARG A 53 24.00 -2.47 4.24
N GLN A 54 22.96 -3.30 4.20
CA GLN A 54 22.47 -3.86 2.94
C GLN A 54 20.95 -4.04 2.94
N PRO A 55 20.32 -4.00 1.75
CA PRO A 55 18.92 -4.38 1.62
C PRO A 55 18.75 -5.86 1.94
N LEU A 56 17.62 -6.19 2.55
CA LEU A 56 17.22 -7.55 2.85
C LEU A 56 15.84 -7.79 2.25
N ILE A 57 15.77 -8.73 1.33
CA ILE A 57 14.52 -9.27 0.79
C ILE A 57 14.42 -10.69 1.30
N ALA A 58 13.42 -10.98 2.11
CA ALA A 58 13.33 -12.27 2.77
C ALA A 58 11.95 -12.88 2.61
N ASN A 59 11.91 -14.17 2.29
CA ASN A 59 10.73 -14.99 2.48
C ASN A 59 10.58 -15.27 3.98
N VAL A 60 9.52 -14.73 4.59
CA VAL A 60 9.33 -14.85 6.05
C VAL A 60 9.17 -16.30 6.50
N LYS A 61 8.73 -17.20 5.63
CA LYS A 61 8.60 -18.63 5.93
C LYS A 61 9.94 -19.34 6.13
N GLU A 62 11.02 -18.78 5.56
CA GLU A 62 12.39 -19.30 5.68
C GLU A 62 13.10 -18.74 6.92
N ALA A 63 12.48 -17.77 7.60
CA ALA A 63 13.01 -17.19 8.81
C ALA A 63 12.95 -18.19 9.99
N PRO A 64 13.82 -18.07 11.00
CA PRO A 64 13.74 -18.88 12.21
C PRO A 64 12.38 -18.80 12.89
N GLU A 65 11.97 -19.86 13.60
CA GLU A 65 10.73 -19.84 14.38
C GLU A 65 10.71 -18.69 15.38
N GLY A 66 9.53 -18.09 15.57
CA GLY A 66 9.33 -16.96 16.48
C GLY A 66 9.80 -15.61 15.93
N THR A 67 10.28 -15.52 14.66
CA THR A 67 10.86 -14.28 14.12
C THR A 67 10.04 -13.61 13.02
N ILE A 68 8.90 -14.16 12.62
CA ILE A 68 8.06 -13.57 11.56
C ILE A 68 7.58 -12.16 11.97
N GLY A 69 7.14 -12.02 13.24
CA GLY A 69 6.75 -10.71 13.78
C GLY A 69 7.87 -9.67 13.71
N ASP A 70 9.09 -10.07 14.06
CA ASP A 70 10.28 -9.21 13.97
C ASP A 70 10.59 -8.80 12.53
N MET A 71 10.42 -9.70 11.56
CA MET A 71 10.64 -9.38 10.14
C MET A 71 9.60 -8.40 9.60
N LEU A 72 8.33 -8.58 9.95
CA LEU A 72 7.27 -7.64 9.61
C LEU A 72 7.51 -6.28 10.26
N MET A 73 7.93 -6.28 11.52
CA MET A 73 8.32 -5.05 12.22
C MET A 73 9.51 -4.37 11.55
N ALA A 74 10.53 -5.12 11.12
CA ALA A 74 11.71 -4.58 10.42
C ALA A 74 11.32 -3.89 9.12
N SER A 75 10.35 -4.44 8.38
CA SER A 75 9.83 -3.85 7.14
C SER A 75 8.99 -2.58 7.37
N ALA A 76 8.44 -2.41 8.58
CA ALA A 76 7.62 -1.26 8.96
C ALA A 76 8.40 -0.20 9.77
N TYR A 77 9.69 -0.33 9.92
CA TYR A 77 10.52 0.53 10.77
C TYR A 77 10.82 1.88 10.11
N LEU A 78 9.85 2.80 10.16
CA LEU A 78 9.97 4.14 9.58
C LEU A 78 11.06 4.98 10.28
N ILE A 79 11.64 5.92 9.53
CA ILE A 79 12.51 6.96 10.08
C ILE A 79 11.72 7.79 11.09
N GLY A 80 12.20 7.83 12.32
CA GLY A 80 11.53 8.52 13.43
C GLY A 80 10.93 7.59 14.48
N PHE A 81 10.85 6.29 14.20
CA PHE A 81 10.50 5.30 15.23
C PHE A 81 11.68 5.08 16.19
N ARG A 82 11.35 4.78 17.45
CA ARG A 82 12.36 4.40 18.46
C ARG A 82 13.00 3.09 18.03
N GLN A 83 14.31 3.14 17.76
CA GLN A 83 15.04 1.99 17.28
C GLN A 83 15.25 0.95 18.36
N GLU A 84 14.76 -0.26 18.14
CA GLU A 84 15.05 -1.45 18.94
C GLU A 84 15.75 -2.50 18.08
N LYS A 85 16.51 -3.38 18.72
CA LYS A 85 17.12 -4.49 18.01
C LYS A 85 16.10 -5.62 17.80
N LEU A 86 15.98 -6.06 16.58
CA LEU A 86 15.21 -7.25 16.20
C LEU A 86 16.21 -8.34 15.84
N GLY A 87 16.18 -9.47 16.53
CA GLY A 87 17.20 -10.51 16.35
C GLY A 87 18.65 -10.02 16.52
N GLY A 88 18.88 -9.02 17.38
CA GLY A 88 20.20 -8.43 17.63
C GLY A 88 20.67 -7.37 16.63
N LYS A 89 19.92 -7.07 15.59
CA LYS A 89 20.25 -6.11 14.51
C LYS A 89 19.27 -4.94 14.47
N TYR A 90 19.72 -3.83 13.91
CA TYR A 90 18.88 -2.66 13.62
C TYR A 90 18.43 -2.69 12.15
N TYR A 91 17.18 -2.29 11.93
CA TYR A 91 16.56 -2.25 10.61
C TYR A 91 15.91 -0.91 10.32
N MET A 92 15.63 -0.67 9.06
CA MET A 92 14.87 0.47 8.56
C MET A 92 13.89 -0.02 7.49
N ASP A 93 12.74 0.65 7.40
CA ASP A 93 11.72 0.41 6.39
C ASP A 93 12.33 0.28 4.99
N GLY A 94 11.93 -0.78 4.29
CA GLY A 94 12.38 -1.06 2.91
C GLY A 94 11.87 -0.06 1.88
N GLY A 95 10.84 0.73 2.21
CA GLY A 95 10.25 1.71 1.29
C GLY A 95 11.21 2.79 0.79
N GLY A 96 12.28 3.07 1.54
CA GLY A 96 13.36 3.96 1.09
C GLY A 96 14.25 3.38 -0.02
N ILE A 97 14.16 2.08 -0.29
CA ILE A 97 15.02 1.37 -1.23
C ILE A 97 14.22 0.73 -2.37
N ASN A 98 13.15 0.03 -2.04
CA ASN A 98 12.24 -0.60 -2.98
C ASN A 98 10.82 -0.57 -2.40
N ASN A 99 10.12 0.54 -2.63
CA ASN A 99 8.79 0.76 -2.09
C ASN A 99 7.71 -0.12 -2.74
N VAL A 100 7.97 -0.56 -3.97
CA VAL A 100 7.06 -1.43 -4.74
C VAL A 100 7.87 -2.60 -5.30
N PRO A 101 8.11 -3.66 -4.52
CA PRO A 101 9.05 -4.73 -4.83
C PRO A 101 8.50 -5.74 -5.85
N VAL A 102 8.03 -5.26 -7.00
CA VAL A 102 7.50 -6.09 -8.10
C VAL A 102 8.59 -6.96 -8.70
N ASP A 103 9.83 -6.47 -8.75
CA ASP A 103 11.02 -7.20 -9.20
C ASP A 103 11.19 -8.53 -8.46
N VAL A 104 10.92 -8.55 -7.15
CA VAL A 104 10.98 -9.78 -6.34
C VAL A 104 10.05 -10.88 -6.88
N LEU A 105 8.83 -10.51 -7.27
CA LEU A 105 7.86 -11.45 -7.80
C LEU A 105 8.20 -11.86 -9.25
N ILE A 106 8.69 -10.92 -10.06
CA ILE A 106 9.15 -11.22 -11.43
C ILE A 106 10.31 -12.22 -11.40
N ASP A 107 11.29 -12.01 -10.53
CA ASP A 107 12.45 -12.89 -10.36
C ASP A 107 12.04 -14.30 -9.88
N LYS A 108 10.91 -14.43 -9.21
CA LYS A 108 10.30 -15.71 -8.82
C LYS A 108 9.44 -16.34 -9.92
N GLY A 109 9.28 -15.66 -11.05
CA GLY A 109 8.56 -16.19 -12.22
C GLY A 109 7.07 -15.90 -12.24
N TYR A 110 6.55 -15.07 -11.34
CA TYR A 110 5.15 -14.65 -11.38
C TYR A 110 4.89 -13.77 -12.61
N LYS A 111 3.78 -14.04 -13.31
CA LYS A 111 3.43 -13.36 -14.57
C LYS A 111 2.26 -12.41 -14.41
N ASP A 112 1.35 -12.67 -13.50
CA ASP A 112 0.20 -11.83 -13.21
C ASP A 112 0.36 -11.26 -11.80
N ILE A 113 0.62 -9.96 -11.70
CA ILE A 113 0.97 -9.29 -10.45
C ILE A 113 0.02 -8.13 -10.22
N ILE A 114 -0.66 -8.14 -9.07
CA ILE A 114 -1.48 -7.02 -8.62
C ILE A 114 -0.62 -6.13 -7.72
N VAL A 115 -0.52 -4.86 -8.11
CA VAL A 115 0.21 -3.83 -7.38
C VAL A 115 -0.77 -2.93 -6.66
N LEU A 116 -0.80 -3.02 -5.32
CA LEU A 116 -1.61 -2.16 -4.48
C LEU A 116 -0.75 -1.00 -3.98
N ARG A 117 -1.12 0.23 -4.32
CA ARG A 117 -0.35 1.43 -3.92
C ARG A 117 -1.17 2.31 -3.00
N ILE A 118 -0.51 2.79 -1.95
CA ILE A 118 -1.02 3.82 -1.05
C ILE A 118 -0.09 5.02 -1.20
N TYR A 119 -0.53 6.05 -1.96
CA TYR A 119 0.24 7.28 -2.09
C TYR A 119 0.05 8.13 -0.84
N GLY A 120 1.15 8.49 -0.20
CA GLY A 120 1.20 9.47 0.86
C GLY A 120 2.22 10.55 0.52
N TYR A 121 2.24 11.66 1.24
CA TYR A 121 3.34 12.61 1.18
C TYR A 121 4.60 11.95 1.72
N GLY A 122 5.52 11.63 0.84
CA GLY A 122 6.79 10.97 1.17
C GLY A 122 7.69 10.83 -0.05
N ILE A 123 8.86 10.23 0.16
CA ILE A 123 9.78 9.89 -0.92
C ILE A 123 9.26 8.62 -1.57
N ASP A 124 8.62 8.75 -2.71
CA ASP A 124 8.25 7.61 -3.54
C ASP A 124 9.46 7.22 -4.41
N THR A 125 10.28 6.32 -3.88
CA THR A 125 11.41 5.76 -4.62
C THR A 125 10.92 4.55 -5.39
N GLU A 126 10.39 4.80 -6.58
CA GLU A 126 10.10 3.74 -7.52
C GLU A 126 11.38 3.43 -8.31
N LYS A 127 11.90 2.23 -8.14
CA LYS A 127 12.96 1.73 -9.01
C LYS A 127 12.39 1.65 -10.42
N LYS A 128 13.05 2.24 -11.42
CA LYS A 128 12.69 2.02 -12.82
C LYS A 128 12.82 0.53 -13.13
N LEU A 129 11.69 -0.15 -13.16
CA LEU A 129 11.61 -1.57 -13.44
C LEU A 129 11.37 -1.77 -14.93
N GLU A 130 12.23 -2.51 -15.59
CA GLU A 130 11.95 -3.04 -16.93
C GLU A 130 11.08 -4.28 -16.74
N VAL A 131 9.80 -4.13 -17.07
CA VAL A 131 8.82 -5.22 -16.98
C VAL A 131 8.94 -6.08 -18.24
N PRO A 132 9.21 -7.39 -18.12
CA PRO A 132 9.21 -8.29 -19.26
C PRO A 132 7.85 -8.28 -19.99
N GLY A 133 7.86 -8.43 -21.31
CA GLY A 133 6.66 -8.34 -22.13
C GLY A 133 5.62 -9.45 -21.89
N ASP A 134 5.98 -10.48 -21.15
CA ASP A 134 5.12 -11.60 -20.74
C ASP A 134 4.61 -11.49 -19.29
N VAL A 135 4.81 -10.33 -18.64
CA VAL A 135 4.32 -10.03 -17.30
C VAL A 135 3.22 -8.98 -17.36
N ASN A 136 2.10 -9.26 -16.73
CA ASN A 136 0.96 -8.37 -16.61
C ASN A 136 0.96 -7.71 -15.22
N LEU A 137 0.99 -6.38 -15.18
CA LEU A 137 0.87 -5.61 -13.94
C LEU A 137 -0.51 -4.95 -13.85
N TYR A 138 -1.25 -5.28 -12.80
CA TYR A 138 -2.56 -4.69 -12.51
C TYR A 138 -2.41 -3.70 -11.37
N HIS A 139 -2.50 -2.40 -11.68
CA HIS A 139 -2.31 -1.35 -10.69
C HIS A 139 -3.63 -0.92 -10.05
N VAL A 140 -3.70 -0.98 -8.72
CA VAL A 140 -4.76 -0.38 -7.90
C VAL A 140 -4.13 0.74 -7.09
N ALA A 141 -4.46 1.96 -7.45
CA ALA A 141 -3.93 3.16 -6.83
C ALA A 141 -5.04 4.18 -6.55
N PRO A 142 -4.96 4.94 -5.45
CA PRO A 142 -5.96 5.94 -5.11
C PRO A 142 -5.94 7.08 -6.13
N ARG A 143 -7.13 7.57 -6.49
CA ARG A 143 -7.32 8.73 -7.37
C ARG A 143 -7.52 10.03 -6.60
N GLN A 144 -7.55 9.95 -5.29
CA GLN A 144 -7.72 11.08 -4.37
C GLN A 144 -6.57 11.10 -3.38
N ASP A 145 -6.28 12.27 -2.84
CA ASP A 145 -5.33 12.42 -1.75
C ASP A 145 -5.83 11.68 -0.50
N LEU A 146 -5.02 10.76 0.01
CA LEU A 146 -5.30 9.99 1.21
C LEU A 146 -4.86 10.70 2.50
N GLY A 147 -4.15 11.81 2.40
CA GLY A 147 -3.56 12.56 3.51
C GLY A 147 -2.12 12.17 3.84
N GLY A 148 -1.57 12.76 4.90
CA GLY A 148 -0.19 12.54 5.31
C GLY A 148 0.05 11.15 5.93
N ILE A 149 1.27 10.63 5.81
CA ILE A 149 1.69 9.31 6.30
C ILE A 149 1.46 9.15 7.81
N LEU A 150 1.63 10.22 8.59
CA LEU A 150 1.47 10.21 10.05
C LEU A 150 0.18 10.91 10.50
N GLU A 151 -0.82 11.00 9.64
CA GLU A 151 -2.09 11.62 9.92
C GLU A 151 -3.13 10.57 10.33
N PHE A 152 -3.27 10.36 11.63
CA PHE A 152 -4.15 9.36 12.23
C PHE A 152 -5.55 9.92 12.51
N ASP A 153 -6.33 10.23 11.47
CA ASP A 153 -7.72 10.64 11.59
C ASP A 153 -8.67 9.47 11.30
N ARG A 154 -9.53 9.14 12.27
CA ARG A 154 -10.45 7.99 12.18
C ARG A 154 -11.48 8.13 11.05
N LYS A 155 -11.97 9.35 10.77
CA LYS A 155 -12.98 9.58 9.71
C LYS A 155 -12.31 9.43 8.36
N ARG A 156 -11.10 10.01 8.20
CA ARG A 156 -10.31 9.89 6.99
C ARG A 156 -9.91 8.44 6.73
N ALA A 157 -9.44 7.72 7.73
CA ALA A 157 -9.07 6.30 7.60
C ALA A 157 -10.26 5.46 7.08
N ARG A 158 -11.47 5.64 7.63
CA ARG A 158 -12.68 4.95 7.15
C ARG A 158 -13.03 5.32 5.71
N ARG A 159 -12.93 6.60 5.35
CA ARG A 159 -13.13 7.06 3.97
C ARG A 159 -12.11 6.44 3.03
N ASN A 160 -10.84 6.41 3.40
CA ASN A 160 -9.77 5.83 2.60
C ASN A 160 -9.96 4.32 2.40
N MET A 161 -10.40 3.60 3.44
CA MET A 161 -10.76 2.18 3.30
C MET A 161 -11.90 1.97 2.29
N LEU A 162 -12.93 2.83 2.31
CA LEU A 162 -14.03 2.75 1.35
C LEU A 162 -13.57 3.08 -0.08
N LEU A 163 -12.70 4.08 -0.25
CA LEU A 163 -12.08 4.38 -1.55
C LEU A 163 -11.29 3.18 -2.08
N GLY A 164 -10.44 2.58 -1.25
CA GLY A 164 -9.67 1.40 -1.63
C GLY A 164 -10.56 0.21 -2.01
N TYR A 165 -11.67 -0.01 -1.31
CA TYR A 165 -12.65 -1.03 -1.66
C TYR A 165 -13.22 -0.81 -3.07
N PHE A 166 -13.64 0.41 -3.40
CA PHE A 166 -14.17 0.71 -4.72
C PHE A 166 -13.11 0.75 -5.82
N ASP A 167 -11.87 1.18 -5.51
CA ASP A 167 -10.76 1.10 -6.47
C ASP A 167 -10.41 -0.35 -6.80
N GLY A 168 -10.42 -1.24 -5.81
CA GLY A 168 -10.29 -2.68 -6.02
C GLY A 168 -11.44 -3.25 -6.88
N ARG A 169 -12.69 -2.88 -6.60
CA ARG A 169 -13.84 -3.27 -7.44
C ARG A 169 -13.73 -2.76 -8.86
N ARG A 170 -13.22 -1.54 -9.05
CA ARG A 170 -13.00 -1.00 -10.40
C ARG A 170 -12.04 -1.88 -11.19
N MET A 171 -10.93 -2.28 -10.60
CA MET A 171 -9.97 -3.18 -11.24
C MET A 171 -10.58 -4.55 -11.55
N LEU A 172 -11.32 -5.13 -10.60
CA LEU A 172 -11.88 -6.49 -10.75
C LEU A 172 -13.08 -6.55 -11.71
N TYR A 173 -13.92 -5.53 -11.74
CA TYR A 173 -15.20 -5.54 -12.48
C TYR A 173 -15.26 -4.49 -13.60
N GLY A 174 -14.17 -3.79 -13.89
CA GLY A 174 -14.14 -2.81 -14.98
C GLY A 174 -15.06 -1.60 -14.75
N LEU A 175 -15.28 -1.17 -13.50
CA LEU A 175 -16.18 -0.05 -13.24
C LEU A 175 -15.70 1.22 -13.93
N ALA A 176 -16.62 1.88 -14.65
CA ALA A 176 -16.40 3.14 -15.34
C ALA A 176 -16.42 4.35 -14.41
N GLY A 177 -16.11 5.51 -14.98
CA GLY A 177 -16.13 6.80 -14.29
C GLY A 177 -14.79 7.20 -13.67
N ARG A 178 -14.59 8.52 -13.57
CA ARG A 178 -13.36 9.11 -13.01
C ARG A 178 -13.52 9.49 -11.54
N ILE A 179 -14.67 10.06 -11.19
CA ILE A 179 -15.00 10.52 -9.83
C ILE A 179 -15.89 9.50 -9.13
N TYR A 180 -16.80 8.89 -9.91
CA TYR A 180 -17.74 7.88 -9.44
C TYR A 180 -17.31 6.48 -9.86
N TYR A 181 -17.89 5.47 -9.26
CA TYR A 181 -17.73 4.07 -9.59
C TYR A 181 -19.02 3.58 -10.23
N ILE A 182 -19.05 3.52 -11.55
CA ILE A 182 -20.26 3.27 -12.33
C ILE A 182 -20.18 1.87 -12.89
N ASP A 183 -21.15 1.04 -12.55
CA ASP A 183 -21.35 -0.24 -13.18
C ASP A 183 -22.13 -0.02 -14.50
N ALA A 184 -21.48 -0.26 -15.62
CA ALA A 184 -22.02 -0.03 -16.96
C ALA A 184 -21.84 -1.29 -17.83
N PRO A 185 -22.58 -2.37 -17.52
CA PRO A 185 -22.41 -3.67 -18.19
C PRO A 185 -22.68 -3.62 -19.69
N GLU A 186 -23.55 -2.74 -20.16
CA GLU A 186 -23.89 -2.59 -21.58
C GLU A 186 -22.89 -1.71 -22.36
N GLY A 187 -21.92 -1.13 -21.66
CA GLY A 187 -20.92 -0.25 -22.23
C GLY A 187 -21.39 1.20 -22.44
N GLU A 188 -20.41 2.09 -22.59
CA GLU A 188 -20.64 3.54 -22.70
C GLU A 188 -21.58 3.96 -23.85
N PRO A 189 -21.48 3.40 -25.07
CA PRO A 189 -22.39 3.78 -26.18
C PRO A 189 -23.85 3.55 -25.85
N TYR A 190 -24.22 2.42 -25.25
CA TYR A 190 -25.59 2.10 -24.86
C TYR A 190 -26.17 3.16 -23.91
N TYR A 191 -25.42 3.50 -22.86
CA TYR A 191 -25.87 4.48 -21.86
C TYR A 191 -25.92 5.89 -22.44
N PHE A 192 -25.01 6.22 -23.36
CA PHE A 192 -25.03 7.49 -24.07
C PHE A 192 -26.29 7.62 -24.94
N ASP A 193 -26.62 6.61 -25.77
CA ASP A 193 -27.80 6.61 -26.59
C ASP A 193 -29.08 6.69 -25.75
N LYS A 194 -29.12 5.96 -24.64
CA LYS A 194 -30.23 6.01 -23.70
C LYS A 194 -30.40 7.40 -23.09
N MET A 195 -29.32 8.02 -22.62
CA MET A 195 -29.32 9.39 -22.12
C MET A 195 -29.83 10.37 -23.19
N MET A 196 -29.32 10.29 -24.42
CA MET A 196 -29.72 11.16 -25.51
C MET A 196 -31.20 11.01 -25.85
N SER A 197 -31.76 9.80 -25.76
CA SER A 197 -33.19 9.56 -25.99
C SER A 197 -34.08 10.14 -24.88
N GLU A 198 -33.57 10.30 -23.67
CA GLU A 198 -34.32 10.83 -22.52
C GLU A 198 -34.21 12.36 -22.36
N ILE A 199 -33.22 13.01 -22.99
CA ILE A 199 -33.06 14.47 -22.97
C ILE A 199 -34.32 15.24 -23.38
N PRO A 200 -35.05 14.90 -24.48
CA PRO A 200 -36.25 15.62 -24.84
C PRO A 200 -37.32 15.59 -23.74
N CYS A 201 -37.45 14.48 -23.04
CA CYS A 201 -38.34 14.35 -21.90
C CYS A 201 -37.93 15.24 -20.72
N LEU A 202 -36.65 15.31 -20.40
CA LEU A 202 -36.10 16.18 -19.38
C LEU A 202 -36.30 17.67 -19.70
N MET A 203 -36.14 18.05 -20.97
CA MET A 203 -36.36 19.43 -21.43
C MET A 203 -37.81 19.90 -21.22
N THR A 204 -38.81 19.01 -21.37
CA THR A 204 -40.21 19.34 -21.10
C THR A 204 -40.53 19.58 -19.63
N TYR A 205 -39.69 19.08 -18.70
CA TYR A 205 -39.84 19.36 -17.27
C TYR A 205 -39.09 20.64 -16.81
N LEU A 206 -38.13 21.10 -17.62
CA LEU A 206 -37.31 22.27 -17.28
C LEU A 206 -37.80 23.54 -17.94
N ASP A 207 -38.68 23.42 -18.95
CA ASP A 207 -39.31 24.54 -19.66
C ASP A 207 -40.77 24.65 -19.15
N PRO A 208 -41.08 25.59 -18.23
CA PRO A 208 -42.39 25.71 -17.61
C PRO A 208 -43.45 26.32 -18.55
#